data_07cc73b71a82ffc941ecf12935882495
#
_entry.id   07cc73b71a82ffc941ecf12935882495
#
_cell.length_a   1.000
_cell.length_b   1.000
_cell.length_c   1.000
_cell.angle_alpha   90.00
_cell.angle_beta   90.00
_cell.angle_gamma   90.00
#
_symmetry.space_group_name_H-M   'P 1'
#
loop_
_entity.id
_entity.type
_entity.pdbx_description
1 polymer ?
#
loop_
_entity_poly.entity_id
_entity_poly.type
_entity_poly.pdbx_seq_one_letter_code
_entity_poly.pdbx_strand_id
1 'polypeptide(L)'
;MGFLVNPFRFTAPPPFGIAGLKLWLDADDSSTITKDGSNLVSQWNDKSDQGNNVAQTTGTEQPLWVDGVQNGKPIIRFDGVDNSLFRAAYTGGTITQPNTWFVVLKMPTSYFDYAISSQNTARQLLASGNSTAITFDMYAGTELETTDIDTSNILLYTLVFNGASSSARRSESAYLSGNAGTNGMAGVILGMRFSAGTGHGNPDIAEILIYDVALSTTDRDTIEDYLTAKWGL
;
A
#
# COMPACT_ATOMS: atom_id res chain seq x y z
N MET A 1 10.60 -44.34 -9.78
CA MET A 1 9.44 -43.91 -9.01
C MET A 1 9.49 -42.37 -8.99
N GLY A 2 8.80 -41.76 -9.96
CA GLY A 2 8.85 -40.29 -10.11
C GLY A 2 7.86 -39.64 -9.15
N PHE A 3 8.32 -38.73 -8.33
CA PHE A 3 7.45 -37.86 -7.56
C PHE A 3 6.76 -36.90 -8.53
N LEU A 4 5.46 -37.07 -8.70
CA LEU A 4 4.57 -36.08 -9.30
C LEU A 4 4.52 -34.89 -8.31
N VAL A 5 5.28 -33.84 -8.59
CA VAL A 5 5.05 -32.54 -7.99
C VAL A 5 3.74 -32.04 -8.59
N ASN A 6 2.67 -32.14 -7.82
CA ASN A 6 1.39 -31.55 -8.18
C ASN A 6 1.58 -30.00 -8.11
N PRO A 7 1.53 -29.28 -9.23
CA PRO A 7 1.52 -27.83 -9.18
C PRO A 7 0.10 -27.45 -8.72
N PHE A 8 -0.09 -27.35 -7.42
CA PHE A 8 -1.27 -26.67 -6.90
C PHE A 8 -1.20 -25.22 -7.42
N ARG A 9 -1.86 -24.97 -8.54
CA ARG A 9 -2.38 -23.65 -8.82
C ARG A 9 -3.28 -23.31 -7.65
N PHE A 10 -2.82 -22.43 -6.77
CA PHE A 10 -3.70 -21.74 -5.86
C PHE A 10 -4.68 -20.91 -6.71
N THR A 11 -5.82 -21.50 -7.01
CA THR A 11 -6.95 -20.83 -7.68
C THR A 11 -7.98 -20.36 -6.65
N ALA A 12 -7.58 -20.18 -5.39
CA ALA A 12 -8.41 -19.47 -4.44
C ALA A 12 -8.17 -17.97 -4.65
N PRO A 13 -9.21 -17.15 -4.86
CA PRO A 13 -9.01 -15.71 -4.92
C PRO A 13 -8.43 -15.27 -3.57
N PRO A 14 -7.28 -14.58 -3.54
CA PRO A 14 -6.91 -13.82 -2.36
C PRO A 14 -8.02 -12.79 -2.11
N PRO A 15 -8.25 -12.43 -0.91
CA PRO A 15 -7.59 -12.74 0.33
C PRO A 15 -8.27 -13.81 1.19
N PHE A 16 -8.31 -15.02 0.74
CA PHE A 16 -8.54 -16.26 1.51
C PHE A 16 -9.77 -16.29 2.44
N GLY A 17 -10.83 -15.54 2.16
CA GLY A 17 -12.00 -15.46 3.03
C GLY A 17 -11.77 -14.76 4.37
N ILE A 18 -10.64 -14.08 4.55
CA ILE A 18 -10.36 -13.28 5.74
C ILE A 18 -11.27 -12.05 5.74
N ALA A 19 -12.07 -11.90 6.80
CA ALA A 19 -13.04 -10.81 6.90
C ALA A 19 -12.36 -9.45 7.12
N GLY A 20 -13.06 -8.37 6.72
CA GLY A 20 -12.62 -6.99 6.98
C GLY A 20 -11.85 -6.32 5.84
N LEU A 21 -11.69 -6.96 4.68
CA LEU A 21 -11.03 -6.35 3.54
C LEU A 21 -11.83 -5.13 3.03
N LYS A 22 -11.14 -3.97 2.93
CA LYS A 22 -11.73 -2.69 2.51
C LYS A 22 -11.12 -2.14 1.22
N LEU A 23 -9.90 -2.53 0.91
CA LEU A 23 -9.21 -2.14 -0.31
C LEU A 23 -8.28 -3.26 -0.74
N TRP A 24 -8.28 -3.57 -2.03
CA TRP A 24 -7.30 -4.45 -2.65
C TRP A 24 -6.94 -3.93 -4.04
N LEU A 25 -5.77 -3.35 -4.15
CA LEU A 25 -5.19 -2.85 -5.40
C LEU A 25 -4.04 -3.77 -5.82
N ASP A 26 -4.08 -4.30 -7.04
CA ASP A 26 -3.16 -5.31 -7.56
C ASP A 26 -2.68 -4.89 -8.96
N ALA A 27 -1.43 -4.46 -9.08
CA ALA A 27 -0.87 -3.98 -10.33
C ALA A 27 -0.66 -5.11 -11.37
N ASP A 28 -0.57 -6.38 -10.93
CA ASP A 28 -0.43 -7.55 -11.80
C ASP A 28 -1.75 -7.92 -12.50
N ASP A 29 -2.88 -7.47 -11.98
CA ASP A 29 -4.18 -7.67 -12.62
C ASP A 29 -4.50 -6.51 -13.58
N SER A 30 -4.02 -6.63 -14.81
CA SER A 30 -4.21 -5.60 -15.84
C SER A 30 -5.68 -5.28 -16.15
N SER A 31 -6.61 -6.19 -15.82
CA SER A 31 -8.05 -5.96 -16.00
C SER A 31 -8.61 -4.90 -15.06
N THR A 32 -7.89 -4.59 -13.97
CA THR A 32 -8.25 -3.57 -12.99
C THR A 32 -7.67 -2.19 -13.31
N ILE A 33 -6.75 -2.09 -14.28
CA ILE A 33 -6.04 -0.87 -14.62
C ILE A 33 -6.64 -0.23 -15.86
N THR A 34 -7.13 1.01 -15.73
CA THR A 34 -7.49 1.87 -16.86
C THR A 34 -6.32 2.80 -17.15
N LYS A 35 -5.73 2.67 -18.34
CA LYS A 35 -4.58 3.46 -18.77
C LYS A 35 -4.66 3.81 -20.24
N ASP A 36 -3.95 4.85 -20.65
CA ASP A 36 -3.85 5.28 -22.04
C ASP A 36 -2.77 4.50 -22.83
N GLY A 37 -2.56 4.90 -24.10
CA GLY A 37 -1.54 4.30 -24.98
C GLY A 37 -0.09 4.55 -24.53
N SER A 38 0.13 5.51 -23.63
CA SER A 38 1.42 5.83 -23.02
C SER A 38 1.61 5.16 -21.66
N ASN A 39 0.67 4.31 -21.23
CA ASN A 39 0.60 3.65 -19.93
C ASN A 39 0.34 4.59 -18.75
N LEU A 40 -0.18 5.80 -18.95
CA LEU A 40 -0.61 6.69 -17.89
C LEU A 40 -1.92 6.18 -17.28
N VAL A 41 -1.94 5.95 -15.95
CA VAL A 41 -3.02 5.29 -15.24
C VAL A 41 -4.05 6.32 -14.77
N SER A 42 -5.24 6.29 -15.37
CA SER A 42 -6.36 7.12 -14.95
C SER A 42 -7.21 6.50 -13.84
N GLN A 43 -7.22 5.16 -13.71
CA GLN A 43 -7.96 4.47 -12.65
C GLN A 43 -7.33 3.12 -12.33
N TRP A 44 -7.31 2.77 -11.05
CA TRP A 44 -6.94 1.46 -10.51
C TRP A 44 -8.11 0.92 -9.70
N ASN A 45 -8.74 -0.15 -10.20
CA ASN A 45 -9.95 -0.70 -9.61
C ASN A 45 -9.64 -1.54 -8.39
N ASP A 46 -10.48 -1.37 -7.38
CA ASP A 46 -10.48 -2.14 -6.14
C ASP A 46 -11.06 -3.55 -6.37
N LYS A 47 -10.33 -4.57 -5.95
CA LYS A 47 -10.71 -6.00 -6.03
C LYS A 47 -11.38 -6.51 -4.76
N SER A 48 -11.59 -5.67 -3.74
CA SER A 48 -12.18 -6.06 -2.45
C SER A 48 -13.71 -6.20 -2.48
N ASP A 49 -14.35 -5.96 -3.63
CA ASP A 49 -15.80 -5.86 -3.80
C ASP A 49 -16.46 -4.67 -3.06
N GLN A 50 -15.64 -3.75 -2.46
CA GLN A 50 -16.15 -2.54 -1.81
C GLN A 50 -16.27 -1.36 -2.78
N GLY A 51 -15.68 -1.44 -3.98
CA GLY A 51 -15.71 -0.41 -5.00
C GLY A 51 -14.90 0.85 -4.64
N ASN A 52 -13.84 0.71 -3.87
CA ASN A 52 -12.96 1.79 -3.45
C ASN A 52 -11.86 2.09 -4.50
N ASN A 53 -12.27 2.19 -5.76
CA ASN A 53 -11.37 2.51 -6.87
C ASN A 53 -10.63 3.82 -6.62
N VAL A 54 -9.34 3.87 -6.94
CA VAL A 54 -8.55 5.11 -6.94
C VAL A 54 -8.40 5.62 -8.36
N ALA A 55 -8.45 6.95 -8.54
CA ALA A 55 -8.43 7.56 -9.87
C ALA A 55 -7.70 8.90 -9.90
N GLN A 56 -7.25 9.30 -11.11
CA GLN A 56 -6.74 10.62 -11.44
C GLN A 56 -7.27 11.06 -12.80
N THR A 57 -7.99 12.16 -12.82
CA THR A 57 -8.63 12.68 -14.04
C THR A 57 -7.74 13.63 -14.85
N THR A 58 -6.74 14.23 -14.23
CA THR A 58 -5.76 15.11 -14.89
C THR A 58 -4.65 14.28 -15.52
N GLY A 59 -4.58 14.22 -16.85
CA GLY A 59 -3.66 13.34 -17.56
C GLY A 59 -2.18 13.51 -17.19
N THR A 60 -1.74 14.75 -16.92
CA THR A 60 -0.35 15.05 -16.52
C THR A 60 0.00 14.61 -15.11
N GLU A 61 -1.01 14.35 -14.26
CA GLU A 61 -0.83 13.91 -12.86
C GLU A 61 -1.01 12.40 -12.70
N GLN A 62 -1.19 11.66 -13.81
CA GLN A 62 -1.39 10.21 -13.79
C GLN A 62 -0.04 9.48 -13.65
N PRO A 63 0.07 8.52 -12.70
CA PRO A 63 1.27 7.70 -12.59
C PRO A 63 1.37 6.68 -13.73
N LEU A 64 2.56 6.11 -13.90
CA LEU A 64 2.89 5.20 -14.99
C LEU A 64 2.74 3.74 -14.57
N TRP A 65 2.02 2.94 -15.36
CA TRP A 65 2.08 1.48 -15.29
C TRP A 65 3.35 0.98 -15.99
N VAL A 66 4.21 0.26 -15.28
CA VAL A 66 5.51 -0.22 -15.78
C VAL A 66 5.56 -1.73 -15.67
N ASP A 67 5.71 -2.40 -16.81
CA ASP A 67 5.75 -3.86 -16.87
C ASP A 67 7.13 -4.44 -16.49
N GLY A 68 7.14 -5.69 -16.02
CA GLY A 68 8.34 -6.49 -15.85
C GLY A 68 9.30 -6.05 -14.74
N VAL A 69 8.85 -5.27 -13.75
CA VAL A 69 9.73 -4.66 -12.74
C VAL A 69 10.07 -5.62 -11.59
N GLN A 70 9.05 -6.22 -10.95
CA GLN A 70 9.26 -7.09 -9.78
C GLN A 70 8.80 -8.51 -10.10
N ASN A 71 9.71 -9.48 -10.06
CA ASN A 71 9.43 -10.88 -10.42
C ASN A 71 8.73 -11.04 -11.79
N GLY A 72 9.12 -10.20 -12.78
CA GLY A 72 8.51 -10.16 -14.10
C GLY A 72 7.09 -9.57 -14.15
N LYS A 73 6.64 -8.91 -13.08
CA LYS A 73 5.31 -8.33 -12.93
C LYS A 73 5.34 -6.81 -12.94
N PRO A 74 4.21 -6.15 -13.29
CA PRO A 74 4.13 -4.70 -13.35
C PRO A 74 3.98 -4.04 -11.98
N ILE A 75 4.25 -2.73 -11.98
CA ILE A 75 4.02 -1.83 -10.84
C ILE A 75 3.36 -0.54 -11.33
N ILE A 76 2.83 0.25 -10.40
CA ILE A 76 2.44 1.64 -10.63
C ILE A 76 3.54 2.55 -10.08
N ARG A 77 4.16 3.34 -10.97
CA ARG A 77 5.27 4.24 -10.66
C ARG A 77 4.81 5.68 -10.56
N PHE A 78 5.11 6.32 -9.46
CA PHE A 78 4.90 7.74 -9.23
C PHE A 78 6.22 8.50 -9.42
N ASP A 79 6.16 9.73 -9.92
CA ASP A 79 7.35 10.50 -10.31
C ASP A 79 7.91 11.41 -9.20
N GLY A 80 7.13 11.62 -8.13
CA GLY A 80 7.51 12.52 -7.04
C GLY A 80 7.33 14.01 -7.38
N VAL A 81 6.65 14.35 -8.47
CA VAL A 81 6.45 15.73 -8.92
C VAL A 81 4.99 16.15 -8.72
N ASP A 82 4.06 15.44 -9.36
CA ASP A 82 2.62 15.74 -9.31
C ASP A 82 1.73 14.50 -9.45
N ASN A 83 2.29 13.30 -9.62
CA ASN A 83 1.51 12.09 -9.79
C ASN A 83 0.76 11.70 -8.51
N SER A 84 -0.50 11.31 -8.67
CA SER A 84 -1.32 10.77 -7.59
C SER A 84 -2.45 9.90 -8.12
N LEU A 85 -2.94 8.96 -7.30
CA LEU A 85 -4.24 8.29 -7.46
C LEU A 85 -4.98 8.40 -6.14
N PHE A 86 -6.28 8.71 -6.16
CA PHE A 86 -6.99 8.89 -4.90
C PHE A 86 -8.45 8.43 -4.92
N ARG A 87 -8.95 8.09 -3.73
CA ARG A 87 -10.36 7.90 -3.39
C ARG A 87 -10.69 8.83 -2.24
N ALA A 88 -11.60 9.77 -2.45
CA ALA A 88 -11.92 10.81 -1.47
C ALA A 88 -12.56 10.26 -0.18
N ALA A 89 -13.40 9.24 -0.30
CA ALA A 89 -14.04 8.59 0.84
C ALA A 89 -14.26 7.09 0.56
N TYR A 90 -14.00 6.25 1.54
CA TYR A 90 -14.31 4.83 1.45
C TYR A 90 -15.82 4.58 1.44
N THR A 91 -16.23 3.58 0.67
CA THR A 91 -17.57 2.99 0.80
C THR A 91 -17.71 2.42 2.22
N GLY A 92 -18.79 2.78 2.91
CA GLY A 92 -18.99 2.40 4.30
C GLY A 92 -18.36 3.36 5.34
N GLY A 93 -17.70 4.44 4.89
CA GLY A 93 -17.18 5.49 5.77
C GLY A 93 -15.72 5.30 6.19
N THR A 94 -15.32 6.02 7.22
CA THR A 94 -13.93 6.01 7.73
C THR A 94 -13.54 4.65 8.29
N ILE A 95 -12.40 4.11 7.85
CA ILE A 95 -11.77 2.95 8.46
C ILE A 95 -11.13 3.42 9.77
N THR A 96 -11.66 2.98 10.90
CA THR A 96 -11.12 3.27 12.22
C THR A 96 -10.04 2.28 12.62
N GLN A 97 -9.29 2.57 13.68
CA GLN A 97 -8.42 1.58 14.30
C GLN A 97 -9.22 0.61 15.18
N PRO A 98 -8.74 -0.65 15.34
CA PRO A 98 -7.53 -1.17 14.71
C PRO A 98 -7.74 -1.53 13.24
N ASN A 99 -6.69 -1.39 12.43
CA ASN A 99 -6.71 -1.84 11.04
C ASN A 99 -5.32 -2.36 10.62
N THR A 100 -5.28 -3.16 9.54
CA THR A 100 -4.05 -3.79 9.04
C THR A 100 -3.86 -3.46 7.56
N TRP A 101 -2.66 -3.04 7.19
CA TRP A 101 -2.26 -2.82 5.80
C TRP A 101 -1.16 -3.78 5.42
N PHE A 102 -1.24 -4.30 4.20
CA PHE A 102 -0.14 -4.97 3.50
C PHE A 102 0.20 -4.13 2.29
N VAL A 103 1.46 -3.79 2.13
CA VAL A 103 1.91 -2.94 1.04
C VAL A 103 3.19 -3.50 0.45
N VAL A 104 3.15 -3.87 -0.82
CA VAL A 104 4.33 -4.26 -1.60
C VAL A 104 4.74 -3.06 -2.41
N LEU A 105 5.84 -2.42 -2.01
CA LEU A 105 6.30 -1.18 -2.65
C LEU A 105 7.80 -0.97 -2.47
N LYS A 106 8.36 -0.13 -3.33
CA LYS A 106 9.61 0.59 -3.07
C LYS A 106 9.26 1.92 -2.41
N MET A 107 9.87 2.20 -1.25
CA MET A 107 9.65 3.45 -0.53
C MET A 107 10.16 4.65 -1.34
N PRO A 108 9.57 5.84 -1.18
CA PRO A 108 10.06 7.07 -1.76
C PRO A 108 11.51 7.38 -1.35
N THR A 109 12.22 8.15 -2.18
CA THR A 109 13.66 8.39 -2.05
C THR A 109 14.03 9.73 -1.40
N SER A 110 13.05 10.58 -1.11
CA SER A 110 13.26 11.88 -0.48
C SER A 110 12.46 11.98 0.82
N TYR A 111 12.85 12.89 1.70
CA TYR A 111 12.08 13.18 2.92
C TYR A 111 10.81 13.99 2.58
N PHE A 112 9.77 13.87 3.42
CA PHE A 112 8.44 14.44 3.18
C PHE A 112 7.69 13.85 1.98
N ASP A 113 8.11 12.69 1.49
CA ASP A 113 7.48 12.00 0.39
C ASP A 113 6.49 10.96 0.90
N TYR A 114 5.28 10.99 0.37
CA TYR A 114 4.18 10.13 0.83
C TYR A 114 3.92 9.01 -0.16
N ALA A 115 4.05 7.76 0.31
CA ALA A 115 3.66 6.60 -0.48
C ALA A 115 2.14 6.41 -0.43
N ILE A 116 1.57 6.43 0.79
CA ILE A 116 0.13 6.28 1.05
C ILE A 116 -0.28 7.28 2.12
N SER A 117 -1.38 7.97 1.90
CA SER A 117 -1.98 8.89 2.86
C SER A 117 -3.50 8.76 2.87
N SER A 118 -4.14 9.19 3.93
CA SER A 118 -5.59 9.37 3.99
C SER A 118 -5.99 10.77 3.51
N GLN A 119 -7.24 10.90 3.05
CA GLN A 119 -7.79 12.12 2.45
C GLN A 119 -7.99 13.29 3.43
N ASN A 120 -7.89 13.11 4.74
CA ASN A 120 -8.18 14.14 5.72
C ASN A 120 -6.99 14.47 6.64
N THR A 121 -7.12 15.52 7.47
CA THR A 121 -6.09 15.94 8.42
C THR A 121 -5.93 14.97 9.59
N ALA A 122 -7.04 14.31 10.03
CA ALA A 122 -6.99 13.21 11.00
C ALA A 122 -6.72 11.90 10.24
N ARG A 123 -5.47 11.67 9.85
CA ARG A 123 -5.07 10.68 8.87
C ARG A 123 -4.19 9.58 9.41
N GLN A 124 -4.18 8.46 8.70
CA GLN A 124 -3.10 7.47 8.69
C GLN A 124 -2.24 7.68 7.44
N LEU A 125 -0.96 7.39 7.53
CA LEU A 125 -0.05 7.44 6.38
C LEU A 125 1.13 6.49 6.51
N LEU A 126 1.75 6.21 5.37
CA LEU A 126 3.06 5.61 5.20
C LEU A 126 3.89 6.57 4.34
N ALA A 127 5.01 7.01 4.87
CA ALA A 127 5.88 8.02 4.24
C ALA A 127 7.36 7.68 4.38
N SER A 128 8.20 8.37 3.59
CA SER A 128 9.64 8.40 3.76
C SER A 128 10.04 9.71 4.45
N GLY A 129 9.97 9.71 5.76
CA GLY A 129 10.57 10.74 6.58
C GLY A 129 9.78 11.98 6.89
N ASN A 130 10.38 12.68 7.82
CA ASN A 130 9.99 14.00 8.29
C ASN A 130 10.87 15.08 7.63
N SER A 131 10.78 16.33 8.09
CA SER A 131 11.46 17.48 7.48
C SER A 131 12.99 17.45 7.50
N THR A 132 13.62 16.48 8.12
CA THR A 132 15.07 16.51 8.39
C THR A 132 15.81 15.24 7.98
N ALA A 133 15.12 14.12 7.79
CA ALA A 133 15.73 12.82 7.48
C ALA A 133 14.81 11.94 6.64
N ILE A 134 15.41 11.04 5.88
CA ILE A 134 14.68 9.92 5.24
C ILE A 134 14.53 8.84 6.30
N THR A 135 13.28 8.57 6.70
CA THR A 135 12.90 7.56 7.69
C THR A 135 11.74 6.74 7.16
N PHE A 136 11.56 5.52 7.64
CA PHE A 136 10.28 4.84 7.50
C PHE A 136 9.34 5.45 8.55
N ASP A 137 8.22 6.00 8.12
CA ASP A 137 7.26 6.66 9.01
C ASP A 137 5.84 6.10 8.82
N MET A 138 5.29 5.52 9.90
CA MET A 138 3.86 5.22 10.01
C MET A 138 3.23 6.17 11.02
N TYR A 139 2.17 6.86 10.61
CA TYR A 139 1.56 7.92 11.38
C TYR A 139 0.03 7.77 11.44
N ALA A 140 -0.53 7.95 12.62
CA ALA A 140 -1.97 8.04 12.86
C ALA A 140 -2.32 9.09 13.95
N GLY A 141 -1.62 10.22 13.91
CA GLY A 141 -1.71 11.29 14.90
C GLY A 141 -0.44 11.45 15.75
N THR A 142 0.42 10.43 15.77
CA THR A 142 1.76 10.46 16.36
C THR A 142 2.71 9.77 15.38
N GLU A 143 3.91 10.31 15.23
CA GLU A 143 4.96 9.71 14.41
C GLU A 143 5.52 8.45 15.10
N LEU A 144 5.58 7.35 14.35
CA LEU A 144 6.27 6.13 14.74
C LEU A 144 7.22 5.80 13.60
N GLU A 145 8.51 6.09 13.80
CA GLU A 145 9.51 6.12 12.74
C GLU A 145 10.80 5.38 13.09
N THR A 146 11.59 5.03 12.07
CA THR A 146 12.95 4.51 12.19
C THR A 146 13.81 4.97 11.02
N THR A 147 15.10 5.17 11.26
CA THR A 147 16.09 5.49 10.20
C THR A 147 16.52 4.28 9.39
N ASP A 148 16.13 3.06 9.80
CA ASP A 148 16.34 1.84 9.02
C ASP A 148 15.28 1.76 7.90
N ILE A 149 15.52 2.42 6.79
CA ILE A 149 14.65 2.43 5.61
C ILE A 149 15.39 1.91 4.39
N ASP A 150 14.73 1.10 3.57
CA ASP A 150 15.20 0.70 2.24
C ASP A 150 14.40 1.43 1.17
N THR A 151 15.07 2.29 0.41
CA THR A 151 14.50 3.06 -0.71
C THR A 151 14.92 2.50 -2.08
N SER A 152 15.62 1.38 -2.11
CA SER A 152 16.20 0.78 -3.32
C SER A 152 15.40 -0.42 -3.83
N ASN A 153 14.85 -1.21 -2.91
CA ASN A 153 14.18 -2.47 -3.23
C ASN A 153 12.66 -2.36 -3.04
N ILE A 154 11.92 -3.17 -3.80
CA ILE A 154 10.51 -3.43 -3.53
C ILE A 154 10.43 -4.45 -2.41
N LEU A 155 9.77 -4.10 -1.32
CA LEU A 155 9.64 -4.92 -0.11
C LEU A 155 8.18 -5.02 0.31
N LEU A 156 7.86 -6.02 1.10
CA LEU A 156 6.58 -6.16 1.79
C LEU A 156 6.65 -5.46 3.15
N TYR A 157 5.72 -4.55 3.38
CA TYR A 157 5.46 -3.96 4.70
C TYR A 157 4.06 -4.36 5.17
N THR A 158 3.97 -4.89 6.39
CA THR A 158 2.71 -5.17 7.09
C THR A 158 2.58 -4.21 8.26
N LEU A 159 1.58 -3.33 8.21
CA LEU A 159 1.34 -2.30 9.22
C LEU A 159 0.08 -2.64 10.00
N VAL A 160 0.14 -2.61 11.31
CA VAL A 160 -1.01 -2.68 12.20
C VAL A 160 -1.13 -1.36 12.92
N PHE A 161 -2.15 -0.57 12.59
CA PHE A 161 -2.49 0.64 13.34
C PHE A 161 -3.42 0.26 14.49
N ASN A 162 -2.96 0.42 15.73
CA ASN A 162 -3.67 0.04 16.96
C ASN A 162 -3.26 0.93 18.14
N GLY A 163 -3.28 2.25 17.96
CA GLY A 163 -2.90 3.21 18.99
C GLY A 163 -1.48 2.98 19.50
N ALA A 164 -1.38 2.82 20.84
CA ALA A 164 -0.09 2.57 21.50
C ALA A 164 0.50 1.16 21.20
N SER A 165 -0.29 0.26 20.61
CA SER A 165 0.11 -1.10 20.22
C SER A 165 0.29 -1.24 18.71
N SER A 166 0.54 -0.13 18.02
CA SER A 166 0.84 -0.15 16.57
C SER A 166 2.15 -0.84 16.30
N SER A 167 2.25 -1.50 15.15
CA SER A 167 3.46 -2.23 14.75
C SER A 167 3.61 -2.30 13.24
N ALA A 168 4.85 -2.45 12.79
CA ALA A 168 5.20 -2.79 11.42
C ALA A 168 6.08 -4.03 11.35
N ARG A 169 5.90 -4.82 10.28
CA ARG A 169 6.82 -5.86 9.85
C ARG A 169 7.40 -5.46 8.49
N ARG A 170 8.63 -5.84 8.23
CA ARG A 170 9.29 -5.72 6.93
C ARG A 170 9.77 -7.10 6.51
N SER A 171 9.29 -7.59 5.35
CA SER A 171 9.59 -8.94 4.87
C SER A 171 9.41 -9.98 5.98
N GLU A 172 8.20 -10.03 6.56
CA GLU A 172 7.77 -10.98 7.61
C GLU A 172 8.47 -10.85 8.97
N SER A 173 9.47 -9.98 9.08
CA SER A 173 10.22 -9.77 10.32
C SER A 173 9.71 -8.55 11.09
N ALA A 174 9.71 -8.63 12.42
CA ALA A 174 9.39 -7.49 13.28
C ALA A 174 10.34 -6.32 12.97
N TYR A 175 9.76 -5.14 12.71
CA TYR A 175 10.50 -4.00 12.21
C TYR A 175 10.39 -2.78 13.12
N LEU A 176 9.16 -2.43 13.52
CA LEU A 176 8.88 -1.26 14.32
C LEU A 176 7.66 -1.51 15.20
N SER A 177 7.62 -0.96 16.41
CA SER A 177 6.44 -1.02 17.27
C SER A 177 6.39 0.17 18.23
N GLY A 178 5.17 0.65 18.53
CA GLY A 178 4.97 1.78 19.42
C GLY A 178 3.64 2.49 19.18
N ASN A 179 3.57 3.74 19.59
CA ASN A 179 2.37 4.56 19.47
C ASN A 179 2.39 5.36 18.16
N ALA A 180 1.56 4.98 17.21
CA ALA A 180 1.35 5.74 15.98
C ALA A 180 0.20 6.78 16.08
N GLY A 181 -0.50 6.85 17.23
CA GLY A 181 -1.71 7.65 17.41
C GLY A 181 -2.99 6.87 17.10
N THR A 182 -4.14 7.57 17.10
CA THR A 182 -5.47 6.93 17.03
C THR A 182 -6.33 7.38 15.85
N ASN A 183 -5.76 8.15 14.90
CA ASN A 183 -6.49 8.59 13.72
C ASN A 183 -6.93 7.40 12.86
N GLY A 184 -8.07 7.58 12.15
CA GLY A 184 -8.55 6.66 11.15
C GLY A 184 -8.19 7.09 9.73
N MET A 185 -8.79 6.43 8.74
CA MET A 185 -8.57 6.62 7.31
C MET A 185 -9.90 6.86 6.59
N ALA A 186 -10.18 8.11 6.19
CA ALA A 186 -11.45 8.47 5.56
C ALA A 186 -11.52 8.10 4.07
N GLY A 187 -10.39 8.08 3.39
CA GLY A 187 -10.17 7.69 2.00
C GLY A 187 -8.69 7.41 1.82
N VAL A 188 -8.24 7.19 0.60
CA VAL A 188 -6.85 6.86 0.29
C VAL A 188 -6.31 7.78 -0.79
N ILE A 189 -5.04 8.17 -0.65
CA ILE A 189 -4.24 8.85 -1.66
C ILE A 189 -2.92 8.08 -1.80
N LEU A 190 -2.54 7.79 -3.01
CA LEU A 190 -1.27 7.17 -3.38
C LEU A 190 -0.37 8.22 -4.02
N GLY A 191 0.91 8.24 -3.65
CA GLY A 191 1.95 9.10 -4.23
C GLY A 191 1.90 10.56 -3.77
N MET A 192 0.98 10.96 -2.88
CA MET A 192 0.85 12.35 -2.45
C MET A 192 0.35 12.46 -1.01
N ARG A 193 0.71 13.56 -0.33
CA ARG A 193 0.09 13.97 0.93
C ARG A 193 -1.36 14.43 0.70
N PHE A 194 -2.19 14.35 1.75
CA PHE A 194 -3.58 14.82 1.70
C PHE A 194 -3.73 16.22 1.06
N SER A 195 -4.64 16.35 0.12
CA SER A 195 -5.32 17.53 -0.47
C SER A 195 -4.56 18.84 -0.75
N ALA A 196 -3.27 18.98 -0.55
CA ALA A 196 -2.62 20.31 -0.60
C ALA A 196 -1.61 20.49 -1.74
N GLY A 197 -1.50 19.54 -2.68
CA GLY A 197 -0.54 19.66 -3.79
C GLY A 197 0.92 19.71 -3.36
N THR A 198 1.23 19.16 -2.19
CA THR A 198 2.59 19.11 -1.62
C THR A 198 2.92 17.71 -1.11
N GLY A 199 4.20 17.37 -1.04
CA GLY A 199 4.66 16.07 -0.54
C GLY A 199 4.32 14.94 -1.50
N HIS A 200 4.61 15.13 -2.79
CA HIS A 200 4.54 14.07 -3.78
C HIS A 200 5.73 13.14 -3.59
N GLY A 201 5.44 11.85 -3.46
CA GLY A 201 6.44 10.80 -3.38
C GLY A 201 6.62 10.08 -4.70
N ASN A 202 7.73 9.38 -4.82
CA ASN A 202 8.06 8.55 -5.98
C ASN A 202 8.08 7.04 -5.66
N PRO A 203 7.05 6.48 -4.99
CA PRO A 203 7.00 5.05 -4.77
C PRO A 203 6.76 4.29 -6.07
N ASP A 204 7.31 3.07 -6.14
CA ASP A 204 6.83 2.04 -7.05
C ASP A 204 5.88 1.14 -6.26
N ILE A 205 4.60 1.09 -6.58
CA ILE A 205 3.61 0.32 -5.83
C ILE A 205 3.17 -0.90 -6.65
N ALA A 206 3.33 -2.09 -6.07
CA ALA A 206 2.97 -3.37 -6.66
C ALA A 206 1.59 -3.86 -6.21
N GLU A 207 1.33 -3.90 -4.90
CA GLU A 207 0.07 -4.37 -4.35
C GLU A 207 -0.23 -3.74 -2.99
N ILE A 208 -1.51 -3.45 -2.73
CA ILE A 208 -2.01 -2.91 -1.45
C ILE A 208 -3.23 -3.71 -1.01
N LEU A 209 -3.25 -4.15 0.25
CA LEU A 209 -4.45 -4.66 0.92
C LEU A 209 -4.66 -3.91 2.23
N ILE A 210 -5.90 -3.48 2.50
CA ILE A 210 -6.28 -2.81 3.75
C ILE A 210 -7.49 -3.51 4.36
N TYR A 211 -7.34 -3.92 5.63
CA TYR A 211 -8.38 -4.54 6.45
C TYR A 211 -8.79 -3.59 7.58
N ASP A 212 -10.07 -3.53 7.91
CA ASP A 212 -10.61 -2.71 9.01
C ASP A 212 -10.54 -3.38 10.39
N VAL A 213 -9.64 -4.32 10.54
CA VAL A 213 -9.38 -5.07 11.78
C VAL A 213 -7.87 -5.25 12.00
N ALA A 214 -7.44 -5.42 13.25
CA ALA A 214 -6.12 -5.97 13.56
C ALA A 214 -6.15 -7.48 13.28
N LEU A 215 -5.59 -7.90 12.16
CA LEU A 215 -5.53 -9.32 11.81
C LEU A 215 -4.68 -10.11 12.80
N SER A 216 -5.05 -11.37 13.03
CA SER A 216 -4.25 -12.31 13.81
C SER A 216 -2.88 -12.53 13.16
N THR A 217 -1.91 -13.03 13.93
CA THR A 217 -0.59 -13.38 13.38
C THR A 217 -0.72 -14.41 12.26
N THR A 218 -1.55 -15.44 12.44
CA THR A 218 -1.78 -16.48 11.42
C THR A 218 -2.35 -15.90 10.13
N ASP A 219 -3.34 -14.99 10.21
CA ASP A 219 -3.91 -14.36 9.02
C ASP A 219 -2.89 -13.47 8.31
N ARG A 220 -2.07 -12.73 9.10
CA ARG A 220 -1.00 -11.92 8.54
C ARG A 220 0.05 -12.78 7.82
N ASP A 221 0.53 -13.84 8.47
CA ASP A 221 1.51 -14.76 7.88
C ASP A 221 0.95 -15.37 6.57
N THR A 222 -0.32 -15.75 6.53
CA THR A 222 -0.98 -16.28 5.33
C THR A 222 -0.97 -15.29 4.16
N ILE A 223 -1.23 -14.00 4.43
CA ILE A 223 -1.23 -12.96 3.39
C ILE A 223 0.20 -12.60 3.00
N GLU A 224 1.12 -12.53 3.97
CA GLU A 224 2.55 -12.28 3.73
C GLU A 224 3.16 -13.38 2.85
N ASP A 225 2.89 -14.67 3.14
CA ASP A 225 3.32 -15.81 2.31
C ASP A 225 2.83 -15.68 0.86
N TYR A 226 1.57 -15.30 0.67
CA TYR A 226 1.01 -15.09 -0.66
C TYR A 226 1.74 -13.95 -1.40
N LEU A 227 1.91 -12.80 -0.75
CA LEU A 227 2.55 -11.63 -1.36
C LEU A 227 4.02 -11.89 -1.67
N THR A 228 4.73 -12.52 -0.73
CA THR A 228 6.14 -12.93 -0.90
C THR A 228 6.31 -13.88 -2.07
N ALA A 229 5.48 -14.92 -2.17
CA ALA A 229 5.52 -15.86 -3.28
C ALA A 229 5.16 -15.21 -4.63
N LYS A 230 4.16 -14.35 -4.66
CA LYS A 230 3.70 -13.65 -5.86
C LYS A 230 4.76 -12.68 -6.39
N TRP A 231 5.35 -11.88 -5.52
CA TRP A 231 6.27 -10.80 -5.88
C TRP A 231 7.74 -11.19 -5.82
N GLY A 232 8.07 -12.41 -5.33
CA GLY A 232 9.43 -12.93 -5.25
C GLY A 232 10.30 -12.12 -4.26
N LEU A 233 9.78 -11.89 -3.05
CA LEU A 233 10.39 -11.07 -1.99
C LEU A 233 11.16 -11.93 -0.98
#